data_1f6f98c40fb5a6a2d8169660be4161b4
#
_entry.id   1f6f98c40fb5a6a2d8169660be4161b4
#
_cell.length_a   1.000
_cell.length_b   1.000
_cell.length_c   1.000
_cell.angle_alpha   90.00
_cell.angle_beta   90.00
_cell.angle_gamma   90.00
#
_symmetry.space_group_name_H-M   'P 1'
#
loop_
_entity.id
_entity.type
_entity.pdbx_description
1 polymer ?
#
loop_
_entity_poly.entity_id
_entity_poly.type
_entity_poly.pdbx_seq_one_letter_code
_entity_poly.pdbx_strand_id
1 'polypeptide(L)'
;MKINEIKNKMNESLKSCIDEIIYLIDDKKTLISNQQLLGICRNFVNILKADTDPHIYHEIAETSLNCLIKNKYANELLLTSKPEKSIREILKPLTERLPTQTWRSNKQVLRQQFSTPPQIAYLLCYLLNFRSEEIVLEPSAGTGNLAIWANGFGLETHTNEIDVRRQELLEFLGFKSTSFNAEFINDFLPIEIQPDVILMNPPLFVKWRKN
;
A
#
# COMPACT_ATOMS: atom_id res chain seq x y z
N MET A 1 -3.43 11.96 27.50
CA MET A 1 -3.69 10.56 27.87
C MET A 1 -4.72 9.92 26.93
N LYS A 2 -5.95 10.40 26.86
CA LYS A 2 -7.00 9.78 26.00
C LYS A 2 -6.66 9.62 24.50
N ILE A 3 -5.96 10.55 23.88
CA ILE A 3 -5.63 10.49 22.44
C ILE A 3 -4.65 9.34 22.15
N ASN A 4 -3.61 9.19 22.96
CA ASN A 4 -2.64 8.12 22.79
C ASN A 4 -3.25 6.73 23.05
N GLU A 5 -4.19 6.62 24.00
CA GLU A 5 -4.92 5.37 24.26
C GLU A 5 -5.79 4.97 23.05
N ILE A 6 -6.45 5.95 22.42
CA ILE A 6 -7.25 5.71 21.21
C ILE A 6 -6.35 5.29 20.04
N LYS A 7 -5.22 5.99 19.83
CA LYS A 7 -4.26 5.64 18.75
C LYS A 7 -3.68 4.24 18.96
N ASN A 8 -3.31 3.87 20.17
CA ASN A 8 -2.82 2.53 20.48
C ASN A 8 -3.89 1.45 20.22
N LYS A 9 -5.10 1.66 20.68
CA LYS A 9 -6.21 0.72 20.45
C LYS A 9 -6.53 0.58 18.95
N MET A 10 -6.43 1.65 18.19
CA MET A 10 -6.61 1.66 16.76
C MET A 10 -5.52 0.84 16.06
N ASN A 11 -4.25 1.04 16.42
CA ASN A 11 -3.12 0.30 15.87
C ASN A 11 -3.20 -1.20 16.20
N GLU A 12 -3.57 -1.57 17.42
CA GLU A 12 -3.77 -2.97 17.82
C GLU A 12 -4.88 -3.63 17.01
N SER A 13 -6.00 -2.93 16.82
CA SER A 13 -7.12 -3.45 16.04
C SER A 13 -6.79 -3.59 14.56
N LEU A 14 -6.07 -2.62 13.97
CA LEU A 14 -5.57 -2.71 12.59
C LEU A 14 -4.61 -3.87 12.42
N LYS A 15 -3.67 -4.00 13.36
CA LYS A 15 -2.71 -5.12 13.38
C LYS A 15 -3.43 -6.46 13.41
N SER A 16 -4.43 -6.63 14.26
CA SER A 16 -5.23 -7.86 14.34
C SER A 16 -5.93 -8.19 13.03
N CYS A 17 -6.49 -7.19 12.34
CA CYS A 17 -7.10 -7.38 11.03
C CYS A 17 -6.09 -7.84 10.00
N ILE A 18 -4.92 -7.20 9.96
CA ILE A 18 -3.86 -7.48 9.00
C ILE A 18 -3.28 -8.88 9.24
N ASP A 19 -2.99 -9.23 10.48
CA ASP A 19 -2.45 -10.55 10.85
C ASP A 19 -3.43 -11.68 10.47
N GLU A 20 -4.74 -11.49 10.70
CA GLU A 20 -5.76 -12.45 10.33
C GLU A 20 -5.89 -12.62 8.80
N ILE A 21 -5.88 -11.51 8.05
CA ILE A 21 -5.93 -11.56 6.59
C ILE A 21 -4.70 -12.29 6.04
N ILE A 22 -3.49 -11.95 6.53
CA ILE A 22 -2.24 -12.61 6.12
C ILE A 22 -2.32 -14.12 6.40
N TYR A 23 -2.74 -14.51 7.60
CA TYR A 23 -2.89 -15.92 7.97
C TYR A 23 -3.83 -16.66 7.01
N LEU A 24 -4.96 -16.05 6.65
CA LEU A 24 -5.92 -16.65 5.73
C LEU A 24 -5.35 -16.81 4.32
N ILE A 25 -4.69 -15.78 3.77
CA ILE A 25 -4.23 -15.81 2.39
C ILE A 25 -2.92 -16.57 2.19
N ASP A 26 -2.02 -16.56 3.16
CA ASP A 26 -0.70 -17.17 3.01
C ASP A 26 -0.60 -18.54 3.67
N ASP A 27 -0.97 -18.67 4.93
CA ASP A 27 -0.88 -19.94 5.65
C ASP A 27 -2.01 -20.91 5.32
N LYS A 28 -3.27 -20.44 5.41
CA LYS A 28 -4.46 -21.24 5.11
C LYS A 28 -4.76 -21.35 3.62
N LYS A 29 -4.22 -20.45 2.80
CA LYS A 29 -4.45 -20.38 1.35
C LYS A 29 -5.95 -20.32 0.99
N THR A 30 -6.71 -19.56 1.79
CA THR A 30 -8.17 -19.46 1.69
C THR A 30 -8.58 -18.22 0.93
N LEU A 31 -9.60 -18.36 0.10
CA LEU A 31 -10.28 -17.22 -0.54
C LEU A 31 -11.08 -16.46 0.52
N ILE A 32 -10.91 -15.15 0.58
CA ILE A 32 -11.65 -14.26 1.47
C ILE A 32 -12.78 -13.62 0.67
N SER A 33 -14.02 -13.84 1.09
CA SER A 33 -15.18 -13.13 0.53
C SER A 33 -15.30 -11.71 1.09
N ASN A 34 -16.03 -10.83 0.40
CA ASN A 34 -16.34 -9.48 0.91
C ASN A 34 -17.00 -9.53 2.29
N GLN A 35 -17.89 -10.49 2.55
CA GLN A 35 -18.56 -10.63 3.85
C GLN A 35 -17.57 -11.01 4.97
N GLN A 36 -16.62 -11.90 4.69
CA GLN A 36 -15.57 -12.27 5.64
C GLN A 36 -14.64 -11.08 5.91
N LEU A 37 -14.23 -10.35 4.87
CA LEU A 37 -13.40 -9.16 5.02
C LEU A 37 -14.08 -8.10 5.90
N LEU A 38 -15.36 -7.83 5.67
CA LEU A 38 -16.18 -6.95 6.52
C LEU A 38 -16.19 -7.44 7.99
N GLY A 39 -16.33 -8.75 8.21
CA GLY A 39 -16.31 -9.35 9.55
C GLY A 39 -14.99 -9.11 10.27
N ILE A 40 -13.86 -9.39 9.60
CA ILE A 40 -12.51 -9.23 10.13
C ILE A 40 -12.26 -7.76 10.51
N CYS A 41 -12.59 -6.83 9.64
CA CYS A 41 -12.27 -5.41 9.83
C CYS A 41 -13.28 -4.64 10.70
N ARG A 42 -14.41 -5.24 11.10
CA ARG A 42 -15.50 -4.56 11.79
C ARG A 42 -15.07 -3.78 13.03
N ASN A 43 -14.25 -4.38 13.88
CA ASN A 43 -13.81 -3.76 15.11
C ASN A 43 -12.96 -2.51 14.84
N PHE A 44 -12.06 -2.58 13.88
CA PHE A 44 -11.21 -1.45 13.48
C PHE A 44 -12.05 -0.29 12.92
N VAL A 45 -12.95 -0.58 12.00
CA VAL A 45 -13.81 0.43 11.38
C VAL A 45 -14.75 1.09 12.41
N ASN A 46 -15.26 0.34 13.38
CA ASN A 46 -16.06 0.88 14.48
C ASN A 46 -15.24 1.84 15.37
N ILE A 47 -13.95 1.56 15.59
CA ILE A 47 -13.06 2.44 16.37
C ILE A 47 -12.82 3.75 15.63
N LEU A 48 -12.62 3.69 14.31
CA LEU A 48 -12.42 4.88 13.47
C LEU A 48 -13.64 5.78 13.43
N LYS A 49 -14.84 5.31 13.83
CA LYS A 49 -16.12 6.00 13.58
C LYS A 49 -16.23 6.47 12.12
N ALA A 50 -15.52 5.81 11.23
CA ALA A 50 -15.54 6.11 9.83
C ALA A 50 -16.94 5.83 9.32
N ASP A 51 -17.57 6.85 8.79
CA ASP A 51 -18.74 6.69 7.94
C ASP A 51 -18.37 5.62 6.90
N THR A 52 -19.17 4.60 6.83
CA THR A 52 -18.91 3.32 6.17
C THR A 52 -18.54 3.47 4.68
N ASP A 53 -17.35 3.99 4.41
CA ASP A 53 -16.78 3.92 3.06
C ASP A 53 -16.32 2.47 2.84
N PRO A 54 -16.99 1.68 1.99
CA PRO A 54 -16.63 0.28 1.75
C PRO A 54 -15.17 0.08 1.31
N HIS A 55 -14.53 1.14 0.84
CA HIS A 55 -13.14 1.10 0.36
C HIS A 55 -12.12 0.87 1.45
N ILE A 56 -12.40 1.28 2.69
CA ILE A 56 -11.47 1.08 3.80
C ILE A 56 -11.14 -0.40 4.00
N TYR A 57 -12.10 -1.27 3.79
CA TYR A 57 -11.92 -2.72 3.92
C TYR A 57 -10.94 -3.26 2.87
N HIS A 58 -11.08 -2.78 1.63
CA HIS A 58 -10.18 -3.16 0.54
C HIS A 58 -8.80 -2.56 0.70
N GLU A 59 -8.69 -1.33 1.20
CA GLU A 59 -7.39 -0.72 1.53
C GLU A 59 -6.68 -1.47 2.65
N ILE A 60 -7.41 -1.98 3.67
CA ILE A 60 -6.83 -2.85 4.70
C ILE A 60 -6.36 -4.18 4.09
N ALA A 61 -7.18 -4.79 3.23
CA ALA A 61 -6.81 -6.04 2.55
C ALA A 61 -5.56 -5.86 1.67
N GLU A 62 -5.48 -4.77 0.94
CA GLU A 62 -4.32 -4.39 0.14
C GLU A 62 -3.08 -4.13 1.01
N THR A 63 -3.25 -3.40 2.12
CA THR A 63 -2.17 -3.16 3.09
C THR A 63 -1.69 -4.47 3.73
N SER A 64 -2.59 -5.43 3.97
CA SER A 64 -2.21 -6.77 4.46
C SER A 64 -1.34 -7.52 3.46
N LEU A 65 -1.71 -7.49 2.18
CA LEU A 65 -0.89 -8.06 1.11
C LEU A 65 0.47 -7.35 1.00
N ASN A 66 0.48 -6.03 1.08
CA ASN A 66 1.69 -5.22 1.06
C ASN A 66 2.61 -5.54 2.24
N CYS A 67 2.05 -5.69 3.44
CA CYS A 67 2.79 -6.10 4.64
C CYS A 67 3.43 -7.49 4.45
N LEU A 68 2.68 -8.44 3.93
CA LEU A 68 3.17 -9.79 3.63
C LEU A 68 4.28 -9.78 2.59
N ILE A 69 4.08 -9.09 1.47
CA ILE A 69 5.08 -8.99 0.40
C ILE A 69 6.36 -8.36 0.93
N LYS A 70 6.25 -7.21 1.58
CA LYS A 70 7.38 -6.46 2.11
C LYS A 70 8.24 -7.31 3.05
N ASN A 71 7.60 -8.00 4.00
CA ASN A 71 8.31 -8.67 5.09
C ASN A 71 8.78 -10.09 4.74
N LYS A 72 8.15 -10.75 3.76
CA LYS A 72 8.43 -12.15 3.46
C LYS A 72 8.98 -12.37 2.06
N TYR A 73 8.48 -11.65 1.07
CA TYR A 73 8.71 -12.01 -0.32
C TYR A 73 9.58 -11.03 -1.10
N ALA A 74 9.56 -9.73 -0.79
CA ALA A 74 10.11 -8.70 -1.68
C ALA A 74 11.58 -8.95 -2.04
N ASN A 75 12.44 -9.20 -1.06
CA ASN A 75 13.86 -9.41 -1.30
C ASN A 75 14.14 -10.65 -2.18
N GLU A 76 13.51 -11.78 -1.84
CA GLU A 76 13.67 -13.02 -2.59
C GLU A 76 13.18 -12.89 -4.04
N LEU A 77 11.99 -12.29 -4.22
CA LEU A 77 11.39 -12.17 -5.52
C LEU A 77 12.14 -11.21 -6.45
N LEU A 78 12.73 -10.14 -5.90
CA LEU A 78 13.52 -9.20 -6.69
C LEU A 78 14.88 -9.78 -7.14
N LEU A 79 15.40 -10.75 -6.41
CA LEU A 79 16.66 -11.41 -6.73
C LEU A 79 16.51 -12.69 -7.58
N THR A 80 15.28 -13.10 -7.90
CA THR A 80 15.05 -14.33 -8.66
C THR A 80 15.47 -14.21 -10.13
N SER A 81 15.92 -15.30 -10.71
CA SER A 81 16.15 -15.42 -12.16
C SER A 81 14.89 -15.80 -12.96
N LYS A 82 13.74 -16.01 -12.28
CA LYS A 82 12.49 -16.52 -12.87
C LYS A 82 11.29 -15.68 -12.45
N PRO A 83 11.22 -14.39 -12.85
CA PRO A 83 10.16 -13.48 -12.43
C PRO A 83 8.76 -13.94 -12.85
N GLU A 84 8.62 -14.61 -13.97
CA GLU A 84 7.36 -15.20 -14.43
C GLU A 84 6.82 -16.25 -13.46
N LYS A 85 7.71 -17.04 -12.84
CA LYS A 85 7.35 -18.01 -11.82
C LYS A 85 6.88 -17.33 -10.55
N SER A 86 7.56 -16.28 -10.12
CA SER A 86 7.17 -15.45 -8.97
C SER A 86 5.77 -14.88 -9.13
N ILE A 87 5.44 -14.37 -10.32
CA ILE A 87 4.11 -13.86 -10.62
C ILE A 87 3.06 -14.99 -10.58
N ARG A 88 3.32 -16.10 -11.27
CA ARG A 88 2.34 -17.17 -11.45
C ARG A 88 2.08 -17.97 -10.17
N GLU A 89 3.14 -18.25 -9.39
CA GLU A 89 3.05 -19.20 -8.28
C GLU A 89 2.91 -18.53 -6.91
N ILE A 90 3.25 -17.24 -6.80
CA ILE A 90 3.22 -16.50 -5.53
C ILE A 90 2.26 -15.31 -5.61
N LEU A 91 2.57 -14.29 -6.43
CA LEU A 91 1.83 -13.03 -6.38
C LEU A 91 0.39 -13.16 -6.87
N LYS A 92 0.17 -13.89 -7.97
CA LYS A 92 -1.18 -14.09 -8.51
C LYS A 92 -2.07 -14.86 -7.53
N PRO A 93 -1.66 -16.02 -6.97
CA PRO A 93 -2.46 -16.72 -5.97
C PRO A 93 -2.75 -15.91 -4.72
N LEU A 94 -1.80 -15.12 -4.21
CA LEU A 94 -2.02 -14.24 -3.06
C LEU A 94 -3.08 -13.17 -3.37
N THR A 95 -2.97 -12.53 -4.53
CA THR A 95 -3.92 -11.51 -4.97
C THR A 95 -5.32 -12.08 -5.18
N GLU A 96 -5.42 -13.26 -5.81
CA GLU A 96 -6.70 -13.92 -6.10
C GLU A 96 -7.43 -14.41 -4.85
N ARG A 97 -6.73 -14.55 -3.70
CA ARG A 97 -7.36 -14.87 -2.41
C ARG A 97 -8.03 -13.70 -1.74
N LEU A 98 -7.73 -12.48 -2.16
CA LEU A 98 -8.39 -11.28 -1.68
C LEU A 98 -9.65 -10.98 -2.48
N PRO A 99 -10.70 -10.42 -1.85
CA PRO A 99 -11.91 -10.08 -2.55
C PRO A 99 -11.67 -8.96 -3.57
N THR A 100 -12.25 -9.11 -4.74
CA THR A 100 -12.18 -8.10 -5.80
C THR A 100 -13.04 -6.90 -5.43
N GLN A 101 -12.47 -5.70 -5.54
CA GLN A 101 -13.22 -4.47 -5.38
C GLN A 101 -14.11 -4.23 -6.60
N THR A 102 -15.44 -4.38 -6.41
CA THR A 102 -16.43 -4.20 -7.46
C THR A 102 -17.01 -2.78 -7.53
N TRP A 103 -16.74 -1.96 -6.51
CA TRP A 103 -17.30 -0.62 -6.34
C TRP A 103 -16.21 0.43 -6.32
N ARG A 104 -16.53 1.64 -6.79
CA ARG A 104 -15.67 2.82 -6.69
C ARG A 104 -16.46 3.93 -6.04
N SER A 105 -15.95 4.54 -4.99
CA SER A 105 -16.57 5.71 -4.40
C SER A 105 -16.35 6.94 -5.28
N ASN A 106 -17.26 7.92 -5.15
CA ASN A 106 -17.08 9.20 -5.83
C ASN A 106 -15.76 9.89 -5.44
N LYS A 107 -15.26 9.69 -4.21
CA LYS A 107 -13.97 10.23 -3.76
C LYS A 107 -12.81 9.58 -4.49
N GLN A 108 -12.83 8.25 -4.69
CA GLN A 108 -11.78 7.54 -5.45
C GLN A 108 -11.77 7.94 -6.92
N VAL A 109 -12.96 8.12 -7.52
CA VAL A 109 -13.08 8.60 -8.90
C VAL A 109 -12.58 10.03 -9.02
N LEU A 110 -12.92 10.91 -8.07
CA LEU A 110 -12.49 12.32 -8.06
C LEU A 110 -10.99 12.48 -7.83
N ARG A 111 -10.39 11.64 -6.98
CA ARG A 111 -8.96 11.66 -6.66
C ARG A 111 -8.15 10.68 -7.49
N GLN A 112 -8.83 9.89 -8.33
CA GLN A 112 -8.21 8.84 -9.17
C GLN A 112 -7.29 7.90 -8.37
N GLN A 113 -7.76 7.50 -7.21
CA GLN A 113 -7.05 6.64 -6.28
C GLN A 113 -7.02 5.19 -6.78
N PHE A 114 -6.23 4.94 -7.81
CA PHE A 114 -6.02 3.60 -8.38
C PHE A 114 -4.71 3.03 -7.87
N SER A 115 -4.80 1.89 -7.22
CA SER A 115 -3.61 1.17 -6.77
C SER A 115 -2.97 0.42 -7.93
N THR A 116 -1.65 0.39 -7.97
CA THR A 116 -0.90 -0.42 -8.93
C THR A 116 -1.09 -1.90 -8.58
N PRO A 117 -1.56 -2.75 -9.52
CA PRO A 117 -1.66 -4.18 -9.25
C PRO A 117 -0.33 -4.78 -8.80
N PRO A 118 -0.32 -5.66 -7.77
CA PRO A 118 0.92 -6.18 -7.18
C PRO A 118 1.87 -6.82 -8.18
N GLN A 119 1.34 -7.51 -9.20
CA GLN A 119 2.15 -8.14 -10.25
C GLN A 119 2.86 -7.09 -11.14
N ILE A 120 2.18 -5.97 -11.42
CA ILE A 120 2.74 -4.86 -12.20
C ILE A 120 3.78 -4.11 -11.36
N ALA A 121 3.47 -3.82 -10.09
CA ALA A 121 4.40 -3.21 -9.15
C ALA A 121 5.68 -4.03 -9.02
N TYR A 122 5.55 -5.34 -8.84
CA TYR A 122 6.67 -6.27 -8.83
C TYR A 122 7.51 -6.18 -10.10
N LEU A 123 6.86 -6.30 -11.26
CA LEU A 123 7.58 -6.33 -12.54
C LEU A 123 8.36 -5.02 -12.79
N LEU A 124 7.75 -3.88 -12.46
CA LEU A 124 8.42 -2.59 -12.55
C LEU A 124 9.66 -2.54 -11.67
N CYS A 125 9.56 -2.92 -10.39
CA CYS A 125 10.68 -2.91 -9.46
C CYS A 125 11.74 -3.97 -9.80
N TYR A 126 11.33 -5.14 -10.29
CA TYR A 126 12.25 -6.16 -10.80
C TYR A 126 13.08 -5.65 -11.99
N LEU A 127 12.45 -4.96 -12.95
CA LEU A 127 13.14 -4.42 -14.14
C LEU A 127 14.05 -3.24 -13.81
N LEU A 128 13.74 -2.46 -12.75
CA LEU A 128 14.60 -1.40 -12.26
C LEU A 128 15.94 -1.93 -11.75
N ASN A 129 15.97 -3.17 -11.27
CA ASN A 129 17.18 -3.83 -10.77
C ASN A 129 17.92 -2.95 -9.77
N PHE A 130 17.26 -2.66 -8.66
CA PHE A 130 17.76 -1.79 -7.58
C PHE A 130 19.22 -2.06 -7.22
N ARG A 131 19.95 -1.02 -6.93
CA ARG A 131 21.32 -1.09 -6.40
C ARG A 131 21.29 -0.84 -4.90
N SER A 132 22.26 -1.41 -4.18
CA SER A 132 22.46 -1.07 -2.77
C SER A 132 22.68 0.42 -2.59
N GLU A 133 22.15 0.97 -1.51
CA GLU A 133 22.31 2.38 -1.11
C GLU A 133 21.50 3.40 -1.94
N GLU A 134 20.71 2.99 -2.93
CA GLU A 134 19.81 3.91 -3.62
C GLU A 134 18.73 4.43 -2.68
N ILE A 135 18.44 5.73 -2.78
CA ILE A 135 17.34 6.40 -2.11
C ILE A 135 16.14 6.43 -3.05
N VAL A 136 15.01 5.92 -2.58
CA VAL A 136 13.78 5.80 -3.37
C VAL A 136 12.72 6.76 -2.87
N LEU A 137 12.06 7.46 -3.79
CA LEU A 137 10.90 8.30 -3.50
C LEU A 137 9.66 7.79 -4.24
N GLU A 138 8.55 7.62 -3.52
CA GLU A 138 7.21 7.45 -4.11
C GLU A 138 6.35 8.66 -3.76
N PRO A 139 6.15 9.63 -4.69
CA PRO A 139 5.48 10.90 -4.42
C PRO A 139 3.96 10.81 -4.32
N SER A 140 3.36 9.68 -4.68
CA SER A 140 1.91 9.42 -4.62
C SER A 140 1.68 7.96 -4.21
N ALA A 141 2.05 7.63 -2.96
CA ALA A 141 2.26 6.26 -2.54
C ALA A 141 0.97 5.42 -2.37
N GLY A 142 -0.19 6.07 -2.19
CA GLY A 142 -1.42 5.33 -1.94
C GLY A 142 -1.30 4.45 -0.70
N THR A 143 -1.50 3.15 -0.86
CA THR A 143 -1.30 2.13 0.16
C THR A 143 0.10 1.50 0.13
N GLY A 144 1.03 2.04 -0.70
CA GLY A 144 2.44 1.66 -0.74
C GLY A 144 2.79 0.53 -1.69
N ASN A 145 1.96 0.25 -2.69
CA ASN A 145 2.15 -0.90 -3.59
C ASN A 145 3.47 -0.92 -4.36
N LEU A 146 4.08 0.23 -4.60
CA LEU A 146 5.40 0.34 -5.21
C LEU A 146 6.50 0.44 -4.13
N ALA A 147 6.31 1.30 -3.12
CA ALA A 147 7.30 1.55 -2.08
C ALA A 147 7.72 0.29 -1.31
N ILE A 148 6.79 -0.66 -1.09
CA ILE A 148 7.08 -1.90 -0.36
C ILE A 148 8.17 -2.75 -0.99
N TRP A 149 8.35 -2.68 -2.30
CA TRP A 149 9.38 -3.44 -3.00
C TRP A 149 10.77 -2.89 -2.72
N ALA A 150 10.95 -1.57 -2.84
CA ALA A 150 12.20 -0.91 -2.53
C ALA A 150 12.57 -1.08 -1.05
N ASN A 151 11.62 -0.84 -0.15
CA ASN A 151 11.84 -0.99 1.28
C ASN A 151 12.11 -2.46 1.70
N GLY A 152 11.35 -3.42 1.14
CA GLY A 152 11.56 -4.85 1.37
C GLY A 152 12.86 -5.38 0.79
N PHE A 153 13.44 -4.72 -0.22
CA PHE A 153 14.79 -4.96 -0.72
C PHE A 153 15.88 -4.40 0.22
N GLY A 154 15.50 -3.51 1.14
CA GLY A 154 16.40 -2.90 2.13
C GLY A 154 16.83 -1.48 1.81
N LEU A 155 16.20 -0.80 0.84
CA LEU A 155 16.52 0.57 0.47
C LEU A 155 15.85 1.60 1.36
N GLU A 156 16.52 2.74 1.54
CA GLU A 156 15.89 3.93 2.10
C GLU A 156 14.76 4.39 1.18
N THR A 157 13.53 4.40 1.72
CA THR A 157 12.34 4.65 0.92
C THR A 157 11.48 5.73 1.54
N HIS A 158 11.36 6.84 0.85
CA HIS A 158 10.51 7.97 1.21
C HIS A 158 9.18 7.89 0.48
N THR A 159 8.11 8.17 1.20
CA THR A 159 6.75 8.17 0.64
C THR A 159 6.06 9.51 0.90
N ASN A 160 5.19 9.90 -0.01
CA ASN A 160 4.29 11.01 0.15
C ASN A 160 2.87 10.58 -0.23
N GLU A 161 1.88 10.91 0.61
CA GLU A 161 0.47 10.60 0.36
C GLU A 161 -0.42 11.68 0.97
N ILE A 162 -1.30 12.27 0.18
CA ILE A 162 -2.16 13.39 0.62
C ILE A 162 -3.39 12.93 1.41
N ASP A 163 -3.82 11.68 1.24
CA ASP A 163 -4.96 11.12 1.97
C ASP A 163 -4.52 10.62 3.34
N VAL A 164 -5.01 11.26 4.40
CA VAL A 164 -4.64 10.96 5.80
C VAL A 164 -4.86 9.50 6.17
N ARG A 165 -5.95 8.89 5.70
CA ARG A 165 -6.25 7.48 5.99
C ARG A 165 -5.21 6.55 5.39
N ARG A 166 -4.77 6.84 4.16
CA ARG A 166 -3.70 6.07 3.50
C ARG A 166 -2.35 6.30 4.13
N GLN A 167 -2.09 7.51 4.64
CA GLN A 167 -0.90 7.76 5.45
C GLN A 167 -0.84 6.88 6.69
N GLU A 168 -1.96 6.70 7.41
CA GLU A 168 -2.03 5.81 8.57
C GLU A 168 -1.70 4.36 8.20
N LEU A 169 -2.12 3.90 7.02
CA LEU A 169 -1.78 2.57 6.50
C LEU A 169 -0.29 2.47 6.11
N LEU A 170 0.28 3.54 5.54
CA LEU A 170 1.72 3.62 5.26
C LEU A 170 2.55 3.66 6.55
N GLU A 171 2.11 4.40 7.57
CA GLU A 171 2.74 4.39 8.90
C GLU A 171 2.74 2.97 9.51
N PHE A 172 1.64 2.23 9.35
CA PHE A 172 1.56 0.84 9.78
C PHE A 172 2.59 -0.06 9.07
N LEU A 173 2.81 0.18 7.78
CA LEU A 173 3.86 -0.51 7.00
C LEU A 173 5.29 -0.06 7.38
N GLY A 174 5.43 0.93 8.27
CA GLY A 174 6.72 1.46 8.75
C GLY A 174 7.28 2.61 7.92
N PHE A 175 6.50 3.19 7.01
CA PHE A 175 6.90 4.38 6.26
C PHE A 175 6.63 5.64 7.07
N LYS A 176 7.55 6.62 6.97
CA LYS A 176 7.33 8.00 7.41
C LYS A 176 6.85 8.80 6.20
N SER A 177 5.53 8.82 6.00
CA SER A 177 4.95 9.49 4.83
C SER A 177 4.75 10.98 5.07
N THR A 178 5.15 11.82 4.09
CA THR A 178 4.75 13.23 4.04
C THR A 178 3.36 13.39 3.42
N SER A 179 2.78 14.61 3.52
CA SER A 179 1.40 14.90 3.05
C SER A 179 1.31 16.06 2.09
N PHE A 180 2.34 16.25 1.31
CA PHE A 180 2.37 17.36 0.33
C PHE A 180 1.52 17.05 -0.91
N ASN A 181 1.11 18.09 -1.60
CA ASN A 181 0.62 17.92 -2.97
C ASN A 181 1.78 17.44 -3.85
N ALA A 182 1.66 16.25 -4.41
CA ALA A 182 2.72 15.63 -5.21
C ALA A 182 3.13 16.44 -6.45
N GLU A 183 2.24 17.29 -6.96
CA GLU A 183 2.54 18.23 -8.05
C GLU A 183 3.68 19.20 -7.71
N PHE A 184 3.83 19.52 -6.41
CA PHE A 184 4.84 20.45 -5.89
C PHE A 184 5.83 19.76 -4.97
N ILE A 185 5.98 18.44 -5.03
CA ILE A 185 6.81 17.67 -4.11
C ILE A 185 8.26 18.19 -4.09
N ASN A 186 8.76 18.63 -5.23
CA ASN A 186 10.11 19.15 -5.38
C ASN A 186 10.37 20.42 -4.53
N ASP A 187 9.32 21.20 -4.26
CA ASP A 187 9.42 22.45 -3.48
C ASP A 187 9.39 22.18 -1.96
N PHE A 188 8.90 21.01 -1.55
CA PHE A 188 8.66 20.65 -0.15
C PHE A 188 9.52 19.51 0.35
N LEU A 189 10.17 18.77 -0.55
CA LEU A 189 11.07 17.70 -0.15
C LEU A 189 12.28 18.29 0.59
N PRO A 190 12.63 17.78 1.80
CA PRO A 190 13.85 18.20 2.47
C PRO A 190 15.07 18.07 1.54
N ILE A 191 15.95 19.08 1.57
CA ILE A 191 17.11 19.15 0.66
C ILE A 191 18.08 17.97 0.85
N GLU A 192 18.03 17.34 2.00
CA GLU A 192 18.84 16.17 2.35
C GLU A 192 18.34 14.90 1.64
N ILE A 193 17.09 14.90 1.19
CA ILE A 193 16.48 13.77 0.48
C ILE A 193 16.71 13.98 -1.02
N GLN A 194 17.71 13.30 -1.55
CA GLN A 194 18.02 13.31 -2.98
C GLN A 194 17.78 11.90 -3.53
N PRO A 195 16.59 11.63 -4.07
CA PRO A 195 16.26 10.29 -4.53
C PRO A 195 17.02 9.95 -5.83
N ASP A 196 17.61 8.76 -5.83
CA ASP A 196 18.21 8.16 -7.02
C ASP A 196 17.13 7.55 -7.93
N VAL A 197 16.05 7.07 -7.32
CA VAL A 197 14.93 6.41 -8.01
C VAL A 197 13.60 7.02 -7.60
N ILE A 198 12.77 7.34 -8.58
CA ILE A 198 11.40 7.78 -8.36
C ILE A 198 10.44 6.70 -8.86
N LEU A 199 9.65 6.13 -7.96
CA LEU A 199 8.56 5.21 -8.28
C LEU A 199 7.26 5.99 -8.29
N MET A 200 6.49 5.95 -9.38
CA MET A 200 5.23 6.68 -9.42
C MET A 200 4.18 6.02 -10.31
N ASN A 201 2.94 6.08 -9.81
CA ASN A 201 1.72 5.87 -10.59
C ASN A 201 0.77 7.05 -10.32
N PRO A 202 1.03 8.22 -10.93
CA PRO A 202 0.29 9.43 -10.62
C PRO A 202 -1.13 9.37 -11.18
N PRO A 203 -2.07 10.17 -10.65
CA PRO A 203 -3.39 10.38 -11.26
C PRO A 203 -3.26 10.83 -12.71
N LEU A 204 -3.96 10.15 -13.63
CA LEU A 204 -3.78 10.35 -15.08
C LEU A 204 -4.60 11.51 -15.68
N PHE A 205 -5.56 12.08 -14.95
CA PHE A 205 -6.44 13.12 -15.48
C PHE A 205 -6.17 14.47 -14.83
N VAL A 206 -5.47 15.32 -15.56
CA VAL A 206 -5.53 16.76 -15.33
C VAL A 206 -6.88 17.22 -15.85
N LYS A 207 -7.73 17.78 -14.99
CA LYS A 207 -8.86 18.58 -15.47
C LYS A 207 -8.26 19.77 -16.21
N TRP A 208 -8.27 19.72 -17.54
CA TRP A 208 -8.00 20.92 -18.34
C TRP A 208 -9.00 21.97 -17.89
N ARG A 209 -8.55 22.98 -17.18
CA ARG A 209 -9.36 24.18 -16.98
C ARG A 209 -9.57 24.75 -18.37
N LYS A 210 -10.80 24.70 -18.88
CA LYS A 210 -11.20 25.57 -19.98
C LYS A 210 -11.09 26.98 -19.45
N ASN A 211 -10.12 27.74 -19.94
CA ASN A 211 -10.08 29.21 -19.79
C ASN A 211 -11.32 29.80 -20.45
#